data_b834aed45d9bf12a6b17662fe88a1df4
#
_entry.id   b834aed45d9bf12a6b17662fe88a1df4
#
_cell.length_a   1.000
_cell.length_b   1.000
_cell.length_c   1.000
_cell.angle_alpha   90.00
_cell.angle_beta   90.00
_cell.angle_gamma   90.00
#
_symmetry.space_group_name_H-M   'P 1'
#
loop_
_entity.id
_entity.type
_entity.pdbx_description
1 polymer ?
#
loop_
_entity_poly.entity_id
_entity_poly.type
_entity_poly.pdbx_seq_one_letter_code
_entity_poly.pdbx_strand_id
1 'polypeptide(L)'
;LSEPEKFPTMLAEEVTNCCDEIGTINRLWLLEMTTEKDESWLLVVDFKGDKNEIFREINDAARNYLGMRYLDMIAYDDEFAKKSVENHKPFYDKTK
;
A
#
# COMPACT_ATOMS: atom_id res chain seq x y z
N LEU A 1 3.68 13.44 -2.96
CA LEU A 1 2.73 12.32 -2.85
C LEU A 1 1.36 12.74 -3.36
N SER A 2 0.75 11.92 -4.18
CA SER A 2 -0.57 12.20 -4.75
C SER A 2 -1.31 10.90 -4.99
N GLU A 3 -2.61 11.00 -5.27
CA GLU A 3 -3.37 9.85 -5.72
C GLU A 3 -2.90 9.48 -7.14
N PRO A 4 -2.87 8.18 -7.47
CA PRO A 4 -2.47 7.75 -8.80
C PRO A 4 -3.36 8.33 -9.89
N GLU A 5 -2.79 8.84 -10.97
CA GLU A 5 -3.57 9.29 -12.12
C GLU A 5 -4.39 8.14 -12.70
N LYS A 6 -3.76 6.96 -12.76
CA LYS A 6 -4.43 5.75 -13.19
C LYS A 6 -4.24 4.70 -12.10
N PHE A 7 -5.32 4.40 -11.40
CA PHE A 7 -5.26 3.45 -10.29
C PHE A 7 -4.89 2.05 -10.80
N PRO A 8 -3.83 1.42 -10.23
CA PRO A 8 -3.38 0.11 -10.68
C PRO A 8 -4.28 -1.00 -10.14
N THR A 9 -5.38 -1.25 -10.82
CA THR A 9 -6.43 -2.16 -10.36
C THR A 9 -5.92 -3.57 -10.08
N MET A 10 -5.11 -4.14 -10.97
CA MET A 10 -4.61 -5.52 -10.79
C MET A 10 -3.68 -5.62 -9.59
N LEU A 11 -2.81 -4.63 -9.41
CA LEU A 11 -1.93 -4.57 -8.23
C LEU A 11 -2.76 -4.49 -6.95
N ALA A 12 -3.76 -3.61 -6.95
CA ALA A 12 -4.63 -3.42 -5.79
C ALA A 12 -5.41 -4.68 -5.46
N GLU A 13 -5.90 -5.42 -6.46
CA GLU A 13 -6.62 -6.67 -6.25
C GLU A 13 -5.73 -7.73 -5.62
N GLU A 14 -4.50 -7.90 -6.10
CA GLU A 14 -3.58 -8.88 -5.55
C GLU A 14 -3.20 -8.55 -4.11
N VAL A 15 -2.95 -7.28 -3.83
CA VAL A 15 -2.65 -6.84 -2.48
C VAL A 15 -3.85 -7.04 -1.56
N THR A 16 -5.05 -6.74 -2.04
CA THR A 16 -6.29 -6.94 -1.27
C THR A 16 -6.48 -8.42 -0.93
N ASN A 17 -6.31 -9.31 -1.91
CA ASN A 17 -6.45 -10.75 -1.69
C ASN A 17 -5.44 -11.26 -0.65
N CYS A 18 -4.20 -10.80 -0.76
CA CYS A 18 -3.15 -11.14 0.21
C CYS A 18 -3.54 -10.67 1.62
N CYS A 19 -4.02 -9.44 1.73
CA CYS A 19 -4.41 -8.86 3.02
C CYS A 19 -5.61 -9.57 3.63
N ASP A 20 -6.56 -10.01 2.81
CA ASP A 20 -7.69 -10.80 3.28
C ASP A 20 -7.21 -12.14 3.88
N GLU A 21 -6.24 -12.76 3.27
CA GLU A 21 -5.67 -14.01 3.79
C GLU A 21 -4.91 -13.80 5.09
N ILE A 22 -4.16 -12.70 5.20
CA ILE A 22 -3.45 -12.35 6.43
C ILE A 22 -4.44 -12.12 7.57
N GLY A 23 -5.54 -11.43 7.30
CA GLY A 23 -6.64 -11.25 8.25
C GLY A 23 -6.46 -10.15 9.29
N THR A 24 -5.28 -9.56 9.40
CA THR A 24 -4.98 -8.54 10.42
C THR A 24 -4.75 -7.16 9.84
N ILE A 25 -5.06 -6.98 8.57
CA ILE A 25 -4.94 -5.69 7.89
C ILE A 25 -6.27 -4.96 7.99
N ASN A 26 -6.24 -3.73 8.47
CA ASN A 26 -7.45 -2.93 8.65
C ASN A 26 -7.73 -2.01 7.45
N ARG A 27 -6.72 -1.29 7.00
CA ARG A 27 -6.86 -0.33 5.90
C ARG A 27 -5.60 -0.28 5.06
N LEU A 28 -5.76 0.07 3.78
CA LEU A 28 -4.66 0.27 2.85
C LEU A 28 -4.90 1.53 2.04
N TRP A 29 -3.83 2.30 1.86
CA TRP A 29 -3.82 3.46 0.96
C TRP A 29 -2.69 3.28 -0.04
N LEU A 30 -2.94 3.65 -1.29
CA LEU A 30 -1.92 3.60 -2.33
C LEU A 30 -1.74 5.00 -2.91
N LEU A 31 -0.54 5.54 -2.77
CA LEU A 31 -0.19 6.85 -3.27
C LEU A 31 0.92 6.71 -4.32
N GLU A 32 1.02 7.71 -5.17
CA GLU A 32 2.06 7.76 -6.20
C GLU A 32 3.14 8.74 -5.77
N MET A 33 4.40 8.29 -5.84
CA MET A 33 5.56 9.14 -5.62
C MET A 33 6.30 9.29 -6.93
N THR A 34 6.45 10.54 -7.38
CA THR A 34 7.19 10.84 -8.60
C THR A 34 8.40 11.68 -8.24
N THR A 35 9.59 11.23 -8.64
CA THR A 35 10.82 11.98 -8.54
C THR A 35 11.33 12.25 -9.95
N GLU A 36 12.39 13.05 -10.08
CA GLU A 36 12.96 13.36 -11.39
C GLU A 36 13.41 12.12 -12.16
N LYS A 37 13.76 11.06 -11.44
CA LYS A 37 14.35 9.85 -12.03
C LYS A 37 13.45 8.63 -11.97
N ASP A 38 12.56 8.55 -10.99
CA ASP A 38 11.80 7.33 -10.71
C ASP A 38 10.35 7.61 -10.37
N GLU A 39 9.51 6.66 -10.70
CA GLU A 39 8.14 6.62 -10.24
C GLU A 39 8.00 5.42 -9.32
N SER A 40 7.37 5.61 -8.18
CA SER A 40 7.14 4.52 -7.24
C SER A 40 5.76 4.61 -6.61
N TRP A 41 5.32 3.51 -6.04
CA TRP A 41 4.09 3.45 -5.27
C TRP A 41 4.44 3.50 -3.78
N LEU A 42 3.67 4.23 -3.01
CA LEU A 42 3.73 4.18 -1.56
C LEU A 42 2.46 3.51 -1.04
N LEU A 43 2.63 2.36 -0.43
CA LEU A 43 1.53 1.65 0.20
C LEU A 43 1.58 1.91 1.70
N VAL A 44 0.53 2.53 2.23
CA VAL A 44 0.39 2.74 3.66
C VAL A 44 -0.49 1.63 4.21
N VAL A 45 0.01 0.92 5.21
CA VAL A 45 -0.63 -0.29 5.74
C VAL A 45 -1.01 -0.07 7.20
N ASP A 46 -2.31 -0.15 7.48
CA ASP A 46 -2.84 -0.12 8.84
C ASP A 46 -3.12 -1.55 9.27
N PHE A 47 -2.33 -2.08 10.19
CA PHE A 47 -2.31 -3.50 10.51
C PHE A 47 -2.05 -3.76 11.99
N LYS A 48 -2.29 -5.02 12.38
CA LYS A 48 -1.84 -5.55 13.66
C LYS A 48 -0.97 -6.76 13.38
N GLY A 49 0.09 -6.95 14.17
CA GLY A 49 0.98 -8.10 14.04
C GLY A 49 2.38 -7.73 13.62
N ASP A 50 3.11 -8.70 13.09
CA ASP A 50 4.52 -8.54 12.74
C ASP A 50 4.68 -7.79 11.42
N LYS A 51 5.21 -6.58 11.51
CA LYS A 51 5.42 -5.70 10.37
C LYS A 51 6.27 -6.35 9.28
N ASN A 52 7.39 -6.96 9.67
CA ASN A 52 8.34 -7.52 8.70
C ASN A 52 7.72 -8.68 7.92
N GLU A 53 6.97 -9.53 8.60
CA GLU A 53 6.30 -10.66 7.97
C GLU A 53 5.19 -10.17 7.03
N ILE A 54 4.35 -9.24 7.51
CA ILE A 54 3.26 -8.69 6.71
C ILE A 54 3.78 -7.99 5.46
N PHE A 55 4.79 -7.14 5.62
CA PHE A 55 5.36 -6.40 4.48
C PHE A 55 5.99 -7.33 3.46
N ARG A 56 6.63 -8.39 3.91
CA ARG A 56 7.22 -9.39 3.01
C ARG A 56 6.14 -10.11 2.20
N GLU A 57 5.05 -10.53 2.84
CA GLU A 57 3.96 -11.20 2.14
C GLU A 57 3.29 -10.29 1.11
N ILE A 58 3.05 -9.03 1.48
CA ILE A 58 2.47 -8.06 0.55
C ILE A 58 3.42 -7.81 -0.62
N ASN A 59 4.71 -7.66 -0.35
CA ASN A 59 5.69 -7.44 -1.40
C ASN A 59 5.73 -8.61 -2.38
N ASP A 60 5.68 -9.83 -1.88
CA ASP A 60 5.66 -11.02 -2.72
C ASP A 60 4.42 -11.06 -3.61
N ALA A 61 3.26 -10.71 -3.06
CA ALA A 61 2.01 -10.66 -3.83
C ALA A 61 2.05 -9.58 -4.92
N ALA A 62 2.65 -8.43 -4.61
CA ALA A 62 2.69 -7.28 -5.50
C ALA A 62 3.74 -7.37 -6.60
N ARG A 63 4.79 -8.13 -6.37
CA ARG A 63 6.00 -8.13 -7.19
C ARG A 63 5.76 -8.24 -8.70
N ASN A 64 4.85 -9.09 -9.11
CA ASN A 64 4.58 -9.34 -10.54
C ASN A 64 3.70 -8.27 -11.20
N TYR A 65 3.22 -7.32 -10.42
CA TYR A 65 2.29 -6.29 -10.89
C TYR A 65 2.86 -4.88 -10.82
N LEU A 66 4.15 -4.75 -10.47
CA LEU A 66 4.80 -3.45 -10.33
C LEU A 66 5.33 -2.87 -11.63
N GLY A 67 5.60 -3.73 -12.61
CA GLY A 67 6.23 -3.30 -13.86
C GLY A 67 7.61 -2.72 -13.58
N MET A 68 7.86 -1.50 -14.03
CA MET A 68 9.12 -0.79 -13.84
C MET A 68 9.15 0.05 -12.56
N ARG A 69 8.09 0.05 -11.81
CA ARG A 69 7.98 0.87 -10.60
C ARG A 69 8.38 0.11 -9.36
N TYR A 70 8.73 0.86 -8.32
CA TYR A 70 9.04 0.30 -7.01
C TYR A 70 7.83 0.43 -6.08
N LEU A 71 7.74 -0.46 -5.12
CA LEU A 71 6.73 -0.39 -4.07
C LEU A 71 7.42 -0.15 -2.74
N ASP A 72 7.18 1.02 -2.17
CA ASP A 72 7.58 1.32 -0.81
C ASP A 72 6.39 1.10 0.10
N MET A 73 6.64 0.56 1.28
CA MET A 73 5.59 0.31 2.26
C MET A 73 5.93 0.98 3.58
N ILE A 74 4.93 1.54 4.23
CA ILE A 74 5.09 2.22 5.50
C ILE A 74 3.89 1.90 6.39
N ALA A 75 4.15 1.75 7.68
CA ALA A 75 3.10 1.48 8.64
C ALA A 75 2.30 2.75 8.94
N TYR A 76 0.99 2.61 9.07
CA TYR A 76 0.10 3.75 9.31
C TYR A 76 0.39 4.47 10.64
N ASP A 77 0.96 3.79 11.63
CA ASP A 77 1.30 4.42 12.90
C ASP A 77 2.49 5.39 12.82
N ASP A 78 3.19 5.41 11.70
CA ASP A 78 4.24 6.38 11.43
C ASP A 78 3.61 7.76 11.17
N GLU A 79 4.20 8.81 11.74
CA GLU A 79 3.69 10.18 11.60
C GLU A 79 3.64 10.64 10.15
N PHE A 80 4.67 10.31 9.37
CA PHE A 80 4.72 10.64 7.95
C PHE A 80 3.57 9.97 7.19
N ALA A 81 3.31 8.71 7.51
CA ALA A 81 2.22 7.96 6.87
C ALA A 81 0.86 8.57 7.17
N LYS A 82 0.61 8.91 8.42
CA LYS A 82 -0.66 9.54 8.82
C LYS A 82 -0.90 10.83 8.07
N LYS A 83 0.13 11.66 7.94
CA LYS A 83 0.02 12.91 7.20
C LYS A 83 -0.20 12.68 5.71
N SER A 84 0.48 11.69 5.15
CA SER A 84 0.39 11.39 3.72
C SER A 84 -1.01 10.99 3.30
N VAL A 85 -1.77 10.32 4.17
CA VAL A 85 -3.11 9.79 3.83
C VAL A 85 -4.25 10.61 4.43
N GLU A 86 -3.93 11.70 5.12
CA GLU A 86 -4.89 12.51 5.86
C GLU A 86 -6.12 12.92 5.04
N ASN A 87 -5.93 13.23 3.77
CA ASN A 87 -7.00 13.67 2.88
C ASN A 87 -7.37 12.64 1.82
N HIS A 88 -6.97 11.38 2.02
CA HIS A 88 -7.21 10.32 1.05
C HIS A 88 -8.04 9.20 1.67
N LYS A 89 -8.86 8.58 0.84
CA LYS A 89 -9.64 7.43 1.28
C LYS A 89 -8.86 6.14 1.05
N PRO A 90 -8.91 5.18 1.97
CA PRO A 90 -8.27 3.90 1.74
C PRO A 90 -8.97 3.15 0.61
N PHE A 91 -8.22 2.40 -0.19
CA PHE A 91 -8.81 1.54 -1.21
C PHE A 91 -9.25 0.19 -0.63
N TYR A 92 -8.78 -0.14 0.54
CA TYR A 92 -9.17 -1.33 1.29
C TYR A 92 -9.47 -0.89 2.72
N ASP A 93 -10.65 -1.20 3.22
CA ASP A 93 -11.05 -0.81 4.57
C ASP A 93 -11.94 -1.87 5.19
N LYS A 94 -11.36 -2.68 6.05
CA LYS A 94 -12.04 -3.76 6.75
C LYS A 94 -12.83 -3.26 7.97
N THR A 95 -12.62 -2.00 8.36
CA THR A 95 -13.26 -1.44 9.55
C THR A 95 -14.65 -0.87 9.28
N LYS A 96 -15.04 -0.81 8.04
CA LYS A 96 -16.40 -0.36 7.65
C LYS A 96 -17.44 -1.41 7.90
#